data_aacb1897ce47a962e189728019ad2648
#
_entry.id   aacb1897ce47a962e189728019ad2648
#
_cell.length_a   1.000
_cell.length_b   1.000
_cell.length_c   1.000
_cell.angle_alpha   90.00
_cell.angle_beta   90.00
_cell.angle_gamma   90.00
#
_symmetry.space_group_name_H-M   'P 1'
#
loop_
_entity.id
_entity.type
_entity.pdbx_description
1 polymer ?
#
loop_
_entity_poly.entity_id
_entity_poly.type
_entity_poly.pdbx_seq_one_letter_code
_entity_poly.pdbx_strand_id
1 'polypeptide(L)'
;YSISSVPFQVKNQSVGSLTVWMKRQWMDRQSEIELLQHLMTLGSSQLAVLELEQQKNLLAQAEFKALQFQVNPHFLFNALNTISWVCRENPEEARKLLLTLADYFRYNLNYDAYMVPLREELEHVKDYLQIEKARFEEKMQVTYEVPEKMEILVPTLILQPLVENAVRYGIDRTGCRYVYIGITEEADAYRVEISDHGKGFPEEVLEKIAKDEPVGSSIGLQNVHRRMKSVYGEERGLQIQSTPKGSTVKLYFYKGVKEA
;
A
#
# COMPACT_ATOMS: atom_id res chain seq x y z
N TYR A 1 -28.65 -3.04 56.91
CA TYR A 1 -28.13 -3.06 55.53
C TYR A 1 -26.63 -3.29 55.58
N SER A 2 -26.11 -4.17 54.70
CA SER A 2 -24.69 -4.28 54.38
C SER A 2 -24.40 -3.62 53.06
N ILE A 3 -23.20 -3.05 52.94
CA ILE A 3 -22.69 -2.48 51.67
C ILE A 3 -21.44 -3.25 51.32
N SER A 4 -21.44 -3.86 50.15
CA SER A 4 -20.27 -4.54 49.60
C SER A 4 -19.90 -3.92 48.25
N SER A 5 -18.63 -3.61 48.04
CA SER A 5 -18.13 -3.03 46.81
C SER A 5 -16.96 -3.88 46.30
N VAL A 6 -17.04 -4.28 45.04
CA VAL A 6 -15.99 -5.06 44.37
C VAL A 6 -15.53 -4.29 43.14
N PRO A 7 -14.21 -4.14 42.90
CA PRO A 7 -13.70 -3.44 41.72
C PRO A 7 -13.98 -4.25 40.45
N PHE A 8 -14.34 -3.54 39.41
CA PHE A 8 -14.52 -4.09 38.07
C PHE A 8 -13.22 -3.92 37.30
N GLN A 9 -12.59 -5.02 36.92
CA GLN A 9 -11.29 -5.02 36.29
C GLN A 9 -11.35 -5.66 34.90
N VAL A 10 -10.77 -4.98 33.88
CA VAL A 10 -10.55 -5.51 32.53
C VAL A 10 -9.05 -5.43 32.26
N LYS A 11 -8.41 -6.54 31.89
CA LYS A 11 -6.94 -6.62 31.62
C LYS A 11 -6.08 -6.02 32.74
N ASN A 12 -6.40 -6.32 33.99
CA ASN A 12 -5.71 -5.78 35.19
C ASN A 12 -5.85 -4.26 35.43
N GLN A 13 -6.71 -3.59 34.68
CA GLN A 13 -7.05 -2.19 34.93
C GLN A 13 -8.45 -2.09 35.54
N SER A 14 -8.58 -1.33 36.61
CA SER A 14 -9.89 -1.07 37.22
C SER A 14 -10.65 -0.07 36.34
N VAL A 15 -11.76 -0.51 35.76
CA VAL A 15 -12.64 0.32 34.94
C VAL A 15 -13.87 0.83 35.68
N GLY A 16 -14.11 0.34 36.90
CA GLY A 16 -15.23 0.74 37.73
C GLY A 16 -15.35 -0.09 38.99
N SER A 17 -16.47 0.02 39.67
CA SER A 17 -16.81 -0.82 40.84
C SER A 17 -18.30 -1.14 40.84
N LEU A 18 -18.63 -2.35 41.31
CA LEU A 18 -20.00 -2.74 41.61
C LEU A 18 -20.23 -2.62 43.09
N THR A 19 -21.18 -1.79 43.49
CA THR A 19 -21.58 -1.60 44.89
C THR A 19 -23.00 -2.11 45.08
N VAL A 20 -23.19 -3.01 46.03
CA VAL A 20 -24.50 -3.60 46.30
C VAL A 20 -24.89 -3.33 47.75
N TRP A 21 -26.17 -2.95 47.97
CA TRP A 21 -26.82 -2.78 49.29
C TRP A 21 -27.77 -3.94 49.53
N MET A 22 -27.53 -4.72 50.54
CA MET A 22 -28.40 -5.84 50.91
C MET A 22 -28.93 -5.73 52.34
N LYS A 23 -30.14 -6.28 52.56
CA LYS A 23 -30.73 -6.39 53.87
C LYS A 23 -30.07 -7.57 54.60
N ARG A 24 -29.51 -7.37 55.77
CA ARG A 24 -28.67 -8.28 56.58
C ARG A 24 -29.23 -9.68 56.87
N GLN A 25 -30.42 -10.03 56.41
CA GLN A 25 -31.14 -11.24 56.75
C GLN A 25 -30.99 -12.39 55.73
N TRP A 26 -30.29 -12.22 54.60
CA TRP A 26 -30.43 -13.16 53.50
C TRP A 26 -29.17 -14.01 53.18
N MET A 27 -27.98 -13.56 53.64
CA MET A 27 -26.74 -14.27 53.27
C MET A 27 -25.62 -13.90 54.23
N ASP A 28 -24.68 -14.82 54.50
CA ASP A 28 -23.48 -14.47 55.23
C ASP A 28 -22.56 -13.60 54.34
N ARG A 29 -21.67 -12.84 54.98
CA ARG A 29 -20.84 -11.84 54.28
C ARG A 29 -19.85 -12.46 53.31
N GLN A 30 -19.41 -13.70 53.54
CA GLN A 30 -18.45 -14.41 52.70
C GLN A 30 -19.10 -14.83 51.37
N SER A 31 -20.27 -15.45 51.42
CA SER A 31 -21.06 -15.86 50.26
C SER A 31 -21.52 -14.67 49.40
N GLU A 32 -21.80 -13.52 50.03
CA GLU A 32 -22.13 -12.27 49.36
C GLU A 32 -20.97 -11.75 48.50
N ILE A 33 -19.76 -11.75 49.05
CA ILE A 33 -18.54 -11.32 48.38
C ILE A 33 -18.21 -12.28 47.20
N GLU A 34 -18.30 -13.58 47.44
CA GLU A 34 -18.05 -14.61 46.42
C GLU A 34 -19.01 -14.47 45.22
N LEU A 35 -20.31 -14.27 45.50
CA LEU A 35 -21.29 -14.05 44.42
C LEU A 35 -20.94 -12.79 43.58
N LEU A 36 -20.61 -11.70 44.28
CA LEU A 36 -20.20 -10.46 43.59
C LEU A 36 -18.95 -10.65 42.74
N GLN A 37 -17.95 -11.37 43.24
CA GLN A 37 -16.73 -11.70 42.53
C GLN A 37 -17.03 -12.53 41.26
N HIS A 38 -17.90 -13.54 41.37
CA HIS A 38 -18.30 -14.34 40.20
C HIS A 38 -19.05 -13.49 39.15
N LEU A 39 -19.98 -12.63 39.57
CA LEU A 39 -20.67 -11.73 38.68
C LEU A 39 -19.71 -10.75 37.96
N MET A 40 -18.72 -10.23 38.70
CA MET A 40 -17.70 -9.35 38.12
C MET A 40 -16.79 -10.09 37.16
N THR A 41 -16.41 -11.34 37.43
CA THR A 41 -15.60 -12.16 36.53
C THR A 41 -16.36 -12.45 35.24
N LEU A 42 -17.65 -12.78 35.32
CA LEU A 42 -18.50 -12.97 34.15
C LEU A 42 -18.64 -11.70 33.34
N GLY A 43 -18.90 -10.56 34.01
CA GLY A 43 -18.98 -9.25 33.31
C GLY A 43 -17.67 -8.85 32.62
N SER A 44 -16.54 -9.07 33.33
CA SER A 44 -15.21 -8.80 32.77
C SER A 44 -14.88 -9.67 31.56
N SER A 45 -15.26 -10.97 31.60
CA SER A 45 -15.04 -11.86 30.48
C SER A 45 -15.91 -11.48 29.26
N GLN A 46 -17.15 -11.07 29.49
CA GLN A 46 -18.03 -10.59 28.41
C GLN A 46 -17.52 -9.30 27.75
N LEU A 47 -17.04 -8.34 28.55
CA LEU A 47 -16.43 -7.13 27.99
C LEU A 47 -15.16 -7.42 27.20
N ALA A 48 -14.33 -8.33 27.68
CA ALA A 48 -13.13 -8.74 26.96
C ALA A 48 -13.47 -9.39 25.58
N VAL A 49 -14.55 -10.19 25.53
CA VAL A 49 -15.04 -10.76 24.26
C VAL A 49 -15.55 -9.68 23.31
N LEU A 50 -16.33 -8.73 23.82
CA LEU A 50 -16.84 -7.61 22.99
C LEU A 50 -15.71 -6.72 22.45
N GLU A 51 -14.69 -6.42 23.26
CA GLU A 51 -13.51 -5.70 22.79
C GLU A 51 -12.76 -6.46 21.69
N LEU A 52 -12.64 -7.78 21.84
CA LEU A 52 -11.96 -8.64 20.88
C LEU A 52 -12.73 -8.70 19.54
N GLU A 53 -14.06 -8.77 19.58
CA GLU A 53 -14.93 -8.67 18.41
C GLU A 53 -14.82 -7.30 17.73
N GLN A 54 -14.78 -6.24 18.50
CA GLN A 54 -14.61 -4.89 17.98
C GLN A 54 -13.25 -4.72 17.29
N GLN A 55 -12.17 -5.23 17.88
CA GLN A 55 -10.83 -5.23 17.28
C GLN A 55 -10.79 -6.04 15.98
N LYS A 56 -11.41 -7.23 15.96
CA LYS A 56 -11.53 -8.05 14.72
C LYS A 56 -12.29 -7.31 13.63
N ASN A 57 -13.39 -6.66 13.96
CA ASN A 57 -14.16 -5.88 12.98
C ASN A 57 -13.37 -4.69 12.43
N LEU A 58 -12.61 -3.98 13.28
CA LEU A 58 -11.74 -2.88 12.86
C LEU A 58 -10.62 -3.39 11.95
N LEU A 59 -10.01 -4.53 12.28
CA LEU A 59 -8.99 -5.17 11.45
C LEU A 59 -9.55 -5.57 10.10
N ALA A 60 -10.69 -6.28 10.07
CA ALA A 60 -11.35 -6.66 8.83
C ALA A 60 -11.76 -5.46 7.96
N GLN A 61 -12.20 -4.35 8.57
CA GLN A 61 -12.48 -3.11 7.84
C GLN A 61 -11.20 -2.46 7.29
N ALA A 62 -10.09 -2.51 8.03
CA ALA A 62 -8.80 -2.00 7.59
C ALA A 62 -8.25 -2.84 6.43
N GLU A 63 -8.33 -4.17 6.53
CA GLU A 63 -7.98 -5.11 5.46
C GLU A 63 -8.83 -4.90 4.21
N PHE A 64 -10.15 -4.78 4.37
CA PHE A 64 -11.07 -4.50 3.25
C PHE A 64 -10.76 -3.16 2.58
N LYS A 65 -10.47 -2.11 3.35
CA LYS A 65 -10.01 -0.83 2.79
C LYS A 65 -8.67 -0.96 2.08
N ALA A 66 -7.71 -1.69 2.66
CA ALA A 66 -6.42 -1.93 2.01
C ALA A 66 -6.60 -2.65 0.66
N LEU A 67 -7.46 -3.67 0.60
CA LEU A 67 -7.83 -4.36 -0.64
C LEU A 67 -8.51 -3.43 -1.65
N GLN A 68 -9.41 -2.54 -1.21
CA GLN A 68 -10.04 -1.54 -2.09
C GLN A 68 -9.03 -0.54 -2.65
N PHE A 69 -7.97 -0.19 -1.90
CA PHE A 69 -6.91 0.72 -2.36
C PHE A 69 -5.93 0.05 -3.34
N GLN A 70 -5.88 -1.29 -3.39
CA GLN A 70 -5.07 -2.02 -4.38
C GLN A 70 -5.63 -1.86 -5.81
N VAL A 71 -6.91 -1.58 -5.96
CA VAL A 71 -7.53 -1.24 -7.24
C VAL A 71 -7.68 0.28 -7.31
N ASN A 72 -6.89 0.96 -8.14
CA ASN A 72 -7.08 2.39 -8.40
C ASN A 72 -8.38 2.61 -9.19
N PRO A 73 -9.50 3.06 -8.54
CA PRO A 73 -10.80 3.15 -9.22
C PRO A 73 -10.76 4.15 -10.38
N HIS A 74 -9.98 5.21 -10.22
CA HIS A 74 -9.85 6.24 -11.27
C HIS A 74 -9.14 5.69 -12.51
N PHE A 75 -8.12 4.86 -12.34
CA PHE A 75 -7.47 4.18 -13.47
C PHE A 75 -8.45 3.23 -14.16
N LEU A 76 -9.20 2.42 -13.40
CA LEU A 76 -10.19 1.49 -13.95
C LEU A 76 -11.25 2.22 -14.80
N PHE A 77 -11.86 3.28 -14.27
CA PHE A 77 -12.86 4.05 -15.00
C PHE A 77 -12.27 4.67 -16.27
N ASN A 78 -11.07 5.21 -16.22
CA ASN A 78 -10.42 5.78 -17.38
C ASN A 78 -10.07 4.72 -18.43
N ALA A 79 -9.55 3.57 -18.02
CA ALA A 79 -9.25 2.44 -18.90
C ALA A 79 -10.51 1.95 -19.64
N LEU A 80 -11.63 1.72 -18.91
CA LEU A 80 -12.88 1.28 -19.50
C LEU A 80 -13.46 2.32 -20.49
N ASN A 81 -13.38 3.61 -20.16
CA ASN A 81 -13.83 4.68 -21.06
C ASN A 81 -12.98 4.72 -22.35
N THR A 82 -11.66 4.61 -22.21
CA THR A 82 -10.73 4.54 -23.36
C THR A 82 -11.03 3.34 -24.25
N ILE A 83 -11.17 2.15 -23.65
CA ILE A 83 -11.49 0.92 -24.37
C ILE A 83 -12.85 1.04 -25.08
N SER A 84 -13.87 1.61 -24.43
CA SER A 84 -15.18 1.84 -25.03
C SER A 84 -15.13 2.77 -26.25
N TRP A 85 -14.24 3.78 -26.21
CA TRP A 85 -14.00 4.65 -27.36
C TRP A 85 -13.26 3.90 -28.49
N VAL A 86 -12.17 3.20 -28.17
CA VAL A 86 -11.38 2.40 -29.13
C VAL A 86 -12.22 1.31 -29.78
N CYS A 87 -13.21 0.73 -29.08
CA CYS A 87 -14.13 -0.27 -29.65
C CYS A 87 -14.85 0.20 -30.93
N ARG A 88 -15.07 1.51 -31.08
CA ARG A 88 -15.76 2.07 -32.25
C ARG A 88 -14.84 2.22 -33.45
N GLU A 89 -13.56 2.46 -33.25
CA GLU A 89 -12.58 2.72 -34.28
C GLU A 89 -11.76 1.47 -34.63
N ASN A 90 -11.33 0.71 -33.62
CA ASN A 90 -10.50 -0.47 -33.79
C ASN A 90 -10.89 -1.56 -32.77
N PRO A 91 -11.89 -2.43 -33.09
CA PRO A 91 -12.35 -3.49 -32.18
C PRO A 91 -11.25 -4.49 -31.79
N GLU A 92 -10.28 -4.77 -32.67
CA GLU A 92 -9.17 -5.67 -32.36
C GLU A 92 -8.21 -5.08 -31.33
N GLU A 93 -7.93 -3.78 -31.41
CA GLU A 93 -7.12 -3.09 -30.42
C GLU A 93 -7.84 -3.01 -29.08
N ALA A 94 -9.15 -2.72 -29.10
CA ALA A 94 -9.97 -2.74 -27.90
C ALA A 94 -9.95 -4.11 -27.19
N ARG A 95 -10.01 -5.21 -27.97
CA ARG A 95 -9.90 -6.57 -27.43
C ARG A 95 -8.53 -6.80 -26.77
N LYS A 96 -7.43 -6.34 -27.37
CA LYS A 96 -6.10 -6.43 -26.75
C LYS A 96 -6.03 -5.64 -25.45
N LEU A 97 -6.51 -4.40 -25.43
CA LEU A 97 -6.54 -3.57 -24.23
C LEU A 97 -7.38 -4.18 -23.11
N LEU A 98 -8.50 -4.86 -23.43
CA LEU A 98 -9.28 -5.60 -22.44
C LEU A 98 -8.50 -6.76 -21.82
N LEU A 99 -7.74 -7.50 -22.62
CA LEU A 99 -6.88 -8.59 -22.12
C LEU A 99 -5.76 -8.03 -21.24
N THR A 100 -5.08 -6.98 -21.70
CA THR A 100 -4.05 -6.28 -20.92
C THR A 100 -4.62 -5.77 -19.58
N LEU A 101 -5.83 -5.19 -19.59
CA LEU A 101 -6.49 -4.74 -18.37
C LEU A 101 -6.79 -5.91 -17.40
N ALA A 102 -7.23 -7.05 -17.95
CA ALA A 102 -7.48 -8.25 -17.15
C ALA A 102 -6.19 -8.81 -16.53
N ASP A 103 -5.07 -8.82 -17.29
CA ASP A 103 -3.77 -9.27 -16.80
C ASP A 103 -3.22 -8.32 -15.73
N TYR A 104 -3.33 -7.01 -15.93
CA TYR A 104 -3.00 -5.98 -14.95
C TYR A 104 -3.74 -6.19 -13.62
N PHE A 105 -5.07 -6.41 -13.65
CA PHE A 105 -5.82 -6.66 -12.42
C PHE A 105 -5.53 -8.02 -11.80
N ARG A 106 -5.29 -9.05 -12.61
CA ARG A 106 -4.91 -10.37 -12.11
C ARG A 106 -3.61 -10.31 -11.31
N TYR A 107 -2.64 -9.56 -11.78
CA TYR A 107 -1.39 -9.32 -11.06
C TYR A 107 -1.65 -8.63 -9.71
N ASN A 108 -2.43 -7.55 -9.69
CA ASN A 108 -2.72 -6.80 -8.47
C ASN A 108 -3.52 -7.60 -7.42
N LEU A 109 -4.36 -8.56 -7.84
CA LEU A 109 -5.29 -9.27 -6.95
C LEU A 109 -4.75 -10.63 -6.46
N ASN A 110 -3.86 -11.27 -7.20
CA ASN A 110 -3.46 -12.66 -6.94
C ASN A 110 -2.04 -12.80 -6.38
N TYR A 111 -1.35 -11.70 -6.06
CA TYR A 111 0.02 -11.80 -5.60
C TYR A 111 0.10 -11.88 -4.07
N ASP A 112 0.22 -13.12 -3.55
CA ASP A 112 0.56 -13.40 -2.15
C ASP A 112 2.08 -13.40 -1.90
N ALA A 113 2.90 -13.39 -2.97
CA ALA A 113 4.35 -13.41 -2.86
C ALA A 113 4.91 -12.03 -2.49
N TYR A 114 5.76 -12.00 -1.47
CA TYR A 114 6.45 -10.78 -1.04
C TYR A 114 7.51 -10.31 -2.04
N MET A 115 8.15 -11.26 -2.72
CA MET A 115 9.22 -11.03 -3.71
C MET A 115 8.86 -11.69 -5.03
N VAL A 116 9.15 -11.03 -6.15
CA VAL A 116 8.86 -11.48 -7.53
C VAL A 116 10.04 -11.21 -8.44
N PRO A 117 10.17 -11.91 -9.57
CA PRO A 117 11.17 -11.57 -10.57
C PRO A 117 10.99 -10.13 -11.07
N LEU A 118 12.10 -9.37 -11.18
CA LEU A 118 12.07 -7.99 -11.70
C LEU A 118 11.43 -7.91 -13.10
N ARG A 119 11.54 -8.98 -13.89
CA ARG A 119 10.87 -9.09 -15.18
C ARG A 119 9.35 -9.03 -15.06
N GLU A 120 8.76 -9.67 -14.06
CA GLU A 120 7.31 -9.67 -13.85
C GLU A 120 6.80 -8.28 -13.43
N GLU A 121 7.55 -7.58 -12.54
CA GLU A 121 7.27 -6.18 -12.21
C GLU A 121 7.32 -5.27 -13.44
N LEU A 122 8.29 -5.49 -14.32
CA LEU A 122 8.42 -4.73 -15.55
C LEU A 122 7.25 -5.00 -16.52
N GLU A 123 6.84 -6.26 -16.69
CA GLU A 123 5.70 -6.59 -17.55
C GLU A 123 4.40 -5.98 -16.99
N HIS A 124 4.19 -6.07 -15.69
CA HIS A 124 3.05 -5.41 -15.04
C HIS A 124 3.00 -3.89 -15.27
N VAL A 125 4.16 -3.24 -15.19
CA VAL A 125 4.30 -1.80 -15.52
C VAL A 125 4.03 -1.53 -17.01
N LYS A 126 4.46 -2.41 -17.90
CA LYS A 126 4.18 -2.28 -19.34
C LYS A 126 2.69 -2.38 -19.63
N ASP A 127 1.96 -3.29 -18.97
CA ASP A 127 0.52 -3.41 -19.11
C ASP A 127 -0.19 -2.10 -18.72
N TYR A 128 0.19 -1.52 -17.57
CA TYR A 128 -0.30 -0.21 -17.14
C TYR A 128 -0.02 0.87 -18.19
N LEU A 129 1.23 0.97 -18.64
CA LEU A 129 1.65 1.99 -19.60
C LEU A 129 1.00 1.81 -20.99
N GLN A 130 0.71 0.60 -21.42
CA GLN A 130 -0.02 0.32 -22.65
C GLN A 130 -1.44 0.89 -22.61
N ILE A 131 -2.13 0.71 -21.49
CA ILE A 131 -3.49 1.25 -21.27
C ILE A 131 -3.47 2.79 -21.23
N GLU A 132 -2.54 3.38 -20.49
CA GLU A 132 -2.40 4.84 -20.41
C GLU A 132 -1.97 5.44 -21.76
N LYS A 133 -1.13 4.75 -22.53
CA LYS A 133 -0.74 5.17 -23.88
C LYS A 133 -1.92 5.19 -24.85
N ALA A 134 -2.82 4.21 -24.77
CA ALA A 134 -4.07 4.22 -25.55
C ALA A 134 -4.98 5.40 -25.18
N ARG A 135 -4.92 5.86 -23.90
CA ARG A 135 -5.69 7.01 -23.41
C ARG A 135 -5.13 8.36 -23.85
N PHE A 136 -3.81 8.50 -23.81
CA PHE A 136 -3.14 9.77 -24.08
C PHE A 136 -2.62 9.89 -25.52
N GLU A 137 -2.62 8.78 -26.26
CA GLU A 137 -2.22 8.69 -27.67
C GLU A 137 -0.83 9.31 -27.92
N GLU A 138 -0.72 10.23 -28.88
CA GLU A 138 0.54 10.90 -29.22
C GLU A 138 1.11 11.79 -28.11
N LYS A 139 0.29 12.12 -27.08
CA LYS A 139 0.73 12.91 -25.93
C LYS A 139 1.45 12.08 -24.86
N MET A 140 1.73 10.80 -25.14
CA MET A 140 2.48 9.94 -24.24
C MET A 140 3.57 9.19 -24.98
N GLN A 141 4.80 9.38 -24.54
CA GLN A 141 5.97 8.67 -25.05
C GLN A 141 6.61 7.88 -23.92
N VAL A 142 6.87 6.62 -24.18
CA VAL A 142 7.53 5.71 -23.24
C VAL A 142 8.76 5.12 -23.90
N THR A 143 9.89 5.20 -23.19
CA THR A 143 11.17 4.65 -23.65
C THR A 143 11.65 3.62 -22.64
N TYR A 144 12.10 2.47 -23.14
CA TYR A 144 12.64 1.39 -22.32
C TYR A 144 14.10 1.13 -22.72
N GLU A 145 14.99 1.12 -21.74
CA GLU A 145 16.37 0.66 -21.87
C GLU A 145 16.61 -0.44 -20.85
N VAL A 146 16.33 -1.70 -21.22
CA VAL A 146 16.33 -2.83 -20.31
C VAL A 146 17.16 -3.99 -20.88
N PRO A 147 17.91 -4.71 -20.05
CA PRO A 147 18.69 -5.86 -20.50
C PRO A 147 17.76 -7.03 -20.84
N GLU A 148 18.21 -7.90 -21.75
CA GLU A 148 17.44 -9.08 -22.15
C GLU A 148 17.22 -10.06 -21.01
N LYS A 149 18.18 -10.17 -20.10
CA LYS A 149 18.12 -11.05 -18.92
C LYS A 149 18.16 -10.25 -17.64
N MET A 150 17.25 -10.57 -16.74
CA MET A 150 17.18 -10.00 -15.40
C MET A 150 16.82 -11.12 -14.42
N GLU A 151 17.84 -11.59 -13.69
CA GLU A 151 17.68 -12.70 -12.75
C GLU A 151 17.82 -12.20 -11.31
N ILE A 152 16.85 -11.41 -10.88
CA ILE A 152 16.77 -10.90 -9.51
C ILE A 152 15.31 -10.86 -9.04
N LEU A 153 15.11 -11.16 -7.76
CA LEU A 153 13.83 -10.98 -7.07
C LEU A 153 13.77 -9.58 -6.46
N VAL A 154 12.61 -8.96 -6.58
CA VAL A 154 12.32 -7.62 -6.07
C VAL A 154 10.98 -7.63 -5.31
N PRO A 155 10.74 -6.70 -4.38
CA PRO A 155 9.45 -6.60 -3.73
C PRO A 155 8.32 -6.35 -4.72
N THR A 156 7.19 -7.04 -4.54
CA THR A 156 6.00 -6.94 -5.40
C THR A 156 5.45 -5.51 -5.42
N LEU A 157 4.98 -5.03 -6.56
CA LEU A 157 4.39 -3.70 -6.76
C LEU A 157 5.35 -2.55 -6.33
N ILE A 158 6.66 -2.73 -6.59
CA ILE A 158 7.68 -1.75 -6.23
C ILE A 158 7.87 -0.69 -7.32
N LEU A 159 7.75 -1.06 -8.60
CA LEU A 159 7.94 -0.16 -9.73
C LEU A 159 6.68 0.64 -10.07
N GLN A 160 5.50 0.02 -9.91
CA GLN A 160 4.23 0.61 -10.32
C GLN A 160 3.97 2.01 -9.72
N PRO A 161 4.11 2.27 -8.39
CA PRO A 161 3.84 3.59 -7.83
C PRO A 161 4.75 4.69 -8.39
N LEU A 162 5.94 4.34 -8.80
CA LEU A 162 6.90 5.28 -9.39
C LEU A 162 6.51 5.65 -10.82
N VAL A 163 6.08 4.66 -11.59
CA VAL A 163 5.62 4.85 -12.97
C VAL A 163 4.28 5.59 -12.99
N GLU A 164 3.35 5.27 -12.08
CA GLU A 164 2.11 6.04 -11.92
C GLU A 164 2.40 7.52 -11.61
N ASN A 165 3.38 7.79 -10.76
CA ASN A 165 3.83 9.15 -10.48
C ASN A 165 4.38 9.85 -11.73
N ALA A 166 5.24 9.18 -12.48
CA ALA A 166 5.81 9.72 -13.72
C ALA A 166 4.71 10.04 -14.75
N VAL A 167 3.72 9.15 -14.93
CA VAL A 167 2.58 9.40 -15.82
C VAL A 167 1.69 10.54 -15.32
N ARG A 168 1.44 10.60 -14.00
CA ARG A 168 0.53 11.59 -13.41
C ARG A 168 1.10 13.00 -13.37
N TYR A 169 2.36 13.13 -13.00
CA TYR A 169 3.01 14.43 -12.73
C TYR A 169 4.05 14.80 -13.78
N GLY A 170 4.51 13.85 -14.58
CA GLY A 170 5.52 14.04 -15.64
C GLY A 170 4.98 14.71 -16.89
N ILE A 171 4.12 15.72 -16.74
CA ILE A 171 3.53 16.48 -17.84
C ILE A 171 4.42 17.69 -18.11
N ASP A 172 4.94 17.79 -19.31
CA ASP A 172 5.73 18.91 -19.77
C ASP A 172 4.88 20.16 -20.10
N ARG A 173 5.51 21.22 -20.53
CA ARG A 173 4.83 22.49 -20.89
C ARG A 173 3.95 22.39 -22.13
N THR A 174 4.12 21.35 -22.94
CA THR A 174 3.33 21.08 -24.16
C THR A 174 2.11 20.19 -23.87
N GLY A 175 2.01 19.67 -22.66
CA GLY A 175 0.97 18.72 -22.24
C GLY A 175 1.31 17.27 -22.57
N CYS A 176 2.54 16.99 -23.02
CA CYS A 176 3.03 15.65 -23.30
C CYS A 176 3.60 15.00 -22.04
N ARG A 177 3.51 13.66 -21.97
CA ARG A 177 4.06 12.82 -20.93
C ARG A 177 5.23 12.01 -21.47
N TYR A 178 6.37 12.14 -20.85
CA TYR A 178 7.56 11.35 -21.17
C TYR A 178 7.90 10.47 -19.98
N VAL A 179 7.92 9.16 -20.20
CA VAL A 179 8.32 8.19 -19.19
C VAL A 179 9.50 7.39 -19.73
N TYR A 180 10.60 7.46 -19.06
CA TYR A 180 11.77 6.64 -19.32
C TYR A 180 11.92 5.58 -18.22
N ILE A 181 12.17 4.33 -18.60
CA ILE A 181 12.46 3.21 -17.70
C ILE A 181 13.76 2.58 -18.15
N GLY A 182 14.81 2.79 -17.37
CA GLY A 182 16.12 2.20 -17.56
C GLY A 182 16.41 1.13 -16.51
N ILE A 183 16.95 -0.01 -16.92
CA ILE A 183 17.45 -1.05 -16.03
C ILE A 183 18.90 -1.35 -16.45
N THR A 184 19.82 -1.24 -15.50
CA THR A 184 21.25 -1.52 -15.73
C THR A 184 21.71 -2.53 -14.71
N GLU A 185 22.36 -3.58 -15.16
CA GLU A 185 23.06 -4.52 -14.29
C GLU A 185 24.40 -3.93 -13.86
N GLU A 186 24.60 -3.82 -12.56
CA GLU A 186 25.84 -3.42 -11.92
C GLU A 186 26.49 -4.65 -11.23
N ALA A 187 27.69 -4.51 -10.69
CA ALA A 187 28.40 -5.63 -10.07
C ALA A 187 27.57 -6.33 -8.98
N ASP A 188 27.01 -5.56 -8.04
CA ASP A 188 26.33 -6.07 -6.86
C ASP A 188 24.81 -5.82 -6.86
N ALA A 189 24.27 -5.14 -7.89
CA ALA A 189 22.88 -4.75 -7.92
C ALA A 189 22.34 -4.59 -9.35
N TYR A 190 21.01 -4.54 -9.47
CA TYR A 190 20.33 -3.96 -10.62
C TYR A 190 19.88 -2.56 -10.26
N ARG A 191 20.31 -1.57 -11.03
CA ARG A 191 19.82 -0.18 -10.91
C ARG A 191 18.63 -0.02 -11.84
N VAL A 192 17.50 0.38 -11.27
CA VAL A 192 16.32 0.80 -12.00
C VAL A 192 16.18 2.31 -11.92
N GLU A 193 15.98 2.93 -13.05
CA GLU A 193 15.82 4.38 -13.20
C GLU A 193 14.48 4.68 -13.89
N ILE A 194 13.66 5.50 -13.25
CA ILE A 194 12.39 5.97 -13.81
C ILE A 194 12.46 7.50 -13.87
N SER A 195 12.34 8.05 -15.08
CA SER A 195 12.44 9.49 -15.30
C SER A 195 11.22 10.04 -16.03
N ASP A 196 10.90 11.30 -15.74
CA ASP A 196 9.84 12.08 -16.39
C ASP A 196 10.35 13.49 -16.74
N HIS A 197 9.56 14.22 -17.57
CA HIS A 197 9.83 15.60 -17.98
C HIS A 197 8.85 16.61 -17.36
N GLY A 198 8.28 16.29 -16.20
CA GLY A 198 7.35 17.16 -15.50
C GLY A 198 8.00 18.33 -14.78
N LYS A 199 7.31 18.85 -13.78
CA LYS A 199 7.78 19.98 -12.96
C LYS A 199 8.75 19.58 -11.84
N GLY A 200 9.06 18.30 -11.72
CA GLY A 200 9.80 17.74 -10.60
C GLY A 200 8.97 17.67 -9.31
N PHE A 201 9.61 17.20 -8.25
CA PHE A 201 9.02 17.13 -6.91
C PHE A 201 9.19 18.45 -6.16
N PRO A 202 8.20 18.89 -5.38
CA PRO A 202 8.38 19.98 -4.42
C PRO A 202 9.48 19.64 -3.40
N GLU A 203 10.27 20.62 -2.99
CA GLU A 203 11.38 20.43 -2.04
C GLU A 203 10.89 19.86 -0.70
N GLU A 204 9.72 20.32 -0.22
CA GLU A 204 9.07 19.79 0.99
C GLU A 204 8.80 18.28 0.92
N VAL A 205 8.44 17.76 -0.27
CA VAL A 205 8.20 16.32 -0.48
C VAL A 205 9.51 15.55 -0.37
N LEU A 206 10.59 16.06 -0.97
CA LEU A 206 11.91 15.43 -0.91
C LEU A 206 12.46 15.40 0.51
N GLU A 207 12.34 16.50 1.25
CA GLU A 207 12.76 16.57 2.66
C GLU A 207 11.99 15.58 3.54
N LYS A 208 10.66 15.49 3.38
CA LYS A 208 9.83 14.54 4.14
C LYS A 208 10.17 13.10 3.84
N ILE A 209 10.43 12.75 2.57
CA ILE A 209 10.86 11.40 2.20
C ILE A 209 12.21 11.08 2.84
N ALA A 210 13.18 12.02 2.78
CA ALA A 210 14.50 11.84 3.38
C ALA A 210 14.47 11.67 4.91
N LYS A 211 13.48 12.29 5.58
CA LYS A 211 13.28 12.23 7.05
C LYS A 211 12.31 11.11 7.47
N ASP A 212 11.81 10.30 6.54
CA ASP A 212 10.74 9.30 6.79
C ASP A 212 9.44 9.90 7.38
N GLU A 213 9.20 11.21 7.19
CA GLU A 213 8.00 11.90 7.65
C GLU A 213 6.81 11.66 6.71
N PRO A 214 5.56 11.64 7.20
CA PRO A 214 4.39 11.40 6.36
C PRO A 214 4.24 12.43 5.26
N VAL A 215 4.11 11.96 4.00
CA VAL A 215 3.89 12.81 2.82
C VAL A 215 2.46 12.62 2.33
N GLY A 216 1.57 13.57 2.61
CA GLY A 216 0.13 13.44 2.42
C GLY A 216 -0.32 12.99 1.02
N SER A 217 0.22 13.56 -0.06
CA SER A 217 -0.18 13.23 -1.44
C SER A 217 0.71 12.21 -2.16
N SER A 218 1.86 11.85 -1.58
CA SER A 218 2.88 10.98 -2.19
C SER A 218 3.06 9.68 -1.40
N ILE A 219 1.98 9.11 -0.90
CA ILE A 219 1.96 7.87 -0.09
C ILE A 219 2.66 6.72 -0.82
N GLY A 220 2.45 6.58 -2.13
CA GLY A 220 3.07 5.54 -2.94
C GLY A 220 4.60 5.61 -2.94
N LEU A 221 5.16 6.79 -3.14
CA LEU A 221 6.61 7.02 -3.16
C LEU A 221 7.26 6.72 -1.79
N GLN A 222 6.61 7.17 -0.72
CA GLN A 222 7.06 6.91 0.64
C GLN A 222 7.00 5.42 1.00
N ASN A 223 5.95 4.72 0.60
CA ASN A 223 5.82 3.29 0.81
C ASN A 223 6.94 2.52 0.09
N VAL A 224 7.26 2.90 -1.15
CA VAL A 224 8.40 2.33 -1.89
C VAL A 224 9.71 2.61 -1.15
N HIS A 225 9.94 3.86 -0.70
CA HIS A 225 11.15 4.24 0.04
C HIS A 225 11.35 3.37 1.30
N ARG A 226 10.31 3.28 2.14
CA ARG A 226 10.33 2.46 3.36
C ARG A 226 10.50 0.97 3.07
N ARG A 227 9.86 0.48 2.02
CA ARG A 227 9.96 -0.93 1.64
C ARG A 227 11.37 -1.27 1.15
N MET A 228 12.02 -0.39 0.39
CA MET A 228 13.42 -0.54 0.00
C MET A 228 14.34 -0.59 1.21
N LYS A 229 14.18 0.31 2.19
CA LYS A 229 14.93 0.32 3.44
C LYS A 229 14.70 -0.96 4.25
N SER A 230 13.46 -1.41 4.37
CA SER A 230 13.13 -2.64 5.10
C SER A 230 13.78 -3.90 4.51
N VAL A 231 13.87 -4.00 3.17
CA VAL A 231 14.41 -5.19 2.50
C VAL A 231 15.93 -5.13 2.38
N TYR A 232 16.48 -3.97 2.06
CA TYR A 232 17.90 -3.83 1.68
C TYR A 232 18.74 -3.09 2.74
N GLY A 233 18.14 -2.50 3.75
CA GLY A 233 18.82 -1.78 4.84
C GLY A 233 18.53 -0.28 4.84
N GLU A 234 18.68 0.34 6.02
CA GLU A 234 18.24 1.72 6.31
C GLU A 234 18.82 2.79 5.36
N GLU A 235 20.01 2.59 4.82
CA GLU A 235 20.66 3.53 3.91
C GLU A 235 20.29 3.32 2.43
N ARG A 236 19.46 2.31 2.13
CA ARG A 236 19.18 1.85 0.76
C ARG A 236 17.76 2.19 0.30
N GLY A 237 17.30 3.38 0.61
CA GLY A 237 16.02 3.91 0.12
C GLY A 237 16.10 4.42 -1.33
N LEU A 238 15.05 5.09 -1.77
CA LEU A 238 14.99 5.75 -3.07
C LEU A 238 16.03 6.88 -3.15
N GLN A 239 16.65 7.00 -4.32
CA GLN A 239 17.42 8.17 -4.69
C GLN A 239 16.61 9.02 -5.68
N ILE A 240 16.31 10.26 -5.33
CA ILE A 240 15.46 11.13 -6.12
C ILE A 240 16.27 12.35 -6.56
N GLN A 241 16.31 12.59 -7.86
CA GLN A 241 16.82 13.80 -8.46
C GLN A 241 15.65 14.56 -9.05
N SER A 242 15.50 15.81 -8.69
CA SER A 242 14.37 16.64 -9.12
C SER A 242 14.85 17.99 -9.62
N THR A 243 14.30 18.42 -10.75
CA THR A 243 14.55 19.71 -11.38
C THR A 243 13.24 20.29 -11.90
N PRO A 244 13.17 21.59 -12.19
CA PRO A 244 11.99 22.18 -12.85
C PRO A 244 11.70 21.65 -14.27
N LYS A 245 12.52 20.74 -14.78
CA LYS A 245 12.40 20.12 -16.11
C LYS A 245 12.10 18.61 -16.06
N GLY A 246 11.87 18.07 -14.86
CA GLY A 246 11.57 16.67 -14.67
C GLY A 246 12.19 16.05 -13.42
N SER A 247 11.85 14.83 -13.19
CA SER A 247 12.41 14.05 -12.08
C SER A 247 12.97 12.72 -12.54
N THR A 248 13.89 12.20 -11.73
CA THR A 248 14.49 10.87 -11.89
C THR A 248 14.51 10.20 -10.55
N VAL A 249 13.91 9.02 -10.48
CA VAL A 249 13.90 8.17 -9.29
C VAL A 249 14.74 6.92 -9.58
N LYS A 250 15.71 6.62 -8.72
CA LYS A 250 16.58 5.45 -8.82
C LYS A 250 16.38 4.51 -7.65
N LEU A 251 16.34 3.21 -7.97
CA LEU A 251 16.31 2.11 -7.02
C LEU A 251 17.49 1.19 -7.30
N TYR A 252 18.01 0.56 -6.25
CA TYR A 252 19.05 -0.43 -6.34
C TYR A 252 18.60 -1.74 -5.72
N PHE A 253 18.41 -2.77 -6.53
CA PHE A 253 18.06 -4.11 -6.08
C PHE A 253 19.34 -4.93 -5.95
N TYR A 254 19.75 -5.23 -4.72
CA TYR A 254 21.02 -5.88 -4.43
C TYR A 254 20.92 -7.39 -4.58
N LYS A 255 21.96 -7.98 -5.23
CA LYS A 255 22.09 -9.43 -5.41
C LYS A 255 22.35 -10.10 -4.07
N GLY A 256 21.84 -11.32 -3.87
CA GLY A 256 22.13 -12.12 -2.67
C GLY A 256 21.29 -11.80 -1.42
N VAL A 257 20.27 -10.96 -1.51
CA VAL A 257 19.27 -10.81 -0.45
C VAL A 257 18.40 -12.05 -0.45
N LYS A 258 18.48 -12.85 0.63
CA LYS A 258 17.63 -14.04 0.81
C LYS A 258 16.22 -13.58 1.19
N GLU A 259 15.23 -14.39 0.77
CA GLU A 259 13.85 -14.27 1.28
C GLU A 259 13.87 -14.24 2.82
N ALA A 260 13.27 -13.20 3.40
CA ALA A 260 13.12 -13.06 4.85
C ALA A 260 11.86 -13.80 5.33
#